data_1ba0de9d9062d39e6e8dc33b565e3750
#
_entry.id   1ba0de9d9062d39e6e8dc33b565e3750
#
_cell.length_a   1.000
_cell.length_b   1.000
_cell.length_c   1.000
_cell.angle_alpha   90.00
_cell.angle_beta   90.00
_cell.angle_gamma   90.00
#
_symmetry.space_group_name_H-M   'P 1'
#
loop_
_entity.id
_entity.type
_entity.pdbx_description
1 polymer ?
#
loop_
_entity_poly.entity_id
_entity_poly.type
_entity_poly.pdbx_seq_one_letter_code
_entity_poly.pdbx_strand_id
1 'polypeptide(L)'
;MEVVISMSILLYGKNPALEVLNSNRRIIQAFIQENFNREIYEKLQGMNVPITIMNKKRFDEKFTGLTQGVVIEVEDYKMYSLKEIIDKLDINSNPLIVMLDGIQDPHNFGAIIRSAEAGGVKAIIIPKDRSVSVNATVIKASSGAVEYIDIVEVVNLNQAVDQLKKAGYWIVGTALDAISCYDEIFVDRPLCLVIGSEGKGMKRLLKENCDLLVKIPMEGKINSLNASVGAGIIIFDILRRKKG
;
A
#
# COMPACT_ATOMS: atom_id res chain seq x y z
N MET A 1 -4.16 -2.52 -33.88
CA MET A 1 -3.08 -2.12 -32.93
C MET A 1 -3.69 -1.07 -32.03
N GLU A 2 -4.28 -1.51 -30.92
CA GLU A 2 -4.83 -0.60 -29.92
C GLU A 2 -3.67 0.18 -29.30
N VAL A 3 -3.73 1.50 -29.41
CA VAL A 3 -2.82 2.40 -28.67
C VAL A 3 -3.26 2.30 -27.21
N VAL A 4 -2.60 1.44 -26.44
CA VAL A 4 -2.69 1.47 -24.98
C VAL A 4 -2.10 2.80 -24.57
N ILE A 5 -2.94 3.77 -24.24
CA ILE A 5 -2.52 4.99 -23.58
C ILE A 5 -2.04 4.54 -22.20
N SER A 6 -0.75 4.27 -22.08
CA SER A 6 -0.12 4.02 -20.77
C SER A 6 -0.29 5.29 -19.97
N MET A 7 -1.16 5.27 -18.97
CA MET A 7 -1.24 6.35 -18.00
C MET A 7 0.09 6.41 -17.27
N SER A 8 0.60 7.62 -17.02
CA SER A 8 1.86 7.83 -16.30
C SER A 8 1.61 8.60 -15.02
N ILE A 9 2.49 8.42 -14.05
CA ILE A 9 2.45 9.13 -12.76
C ILE A 9 3.73 9.93 -12.61
N LEU A 10 3.61 11.18 -12.15
CA LEU A 10 4.73 12.02 -11.76
C LEU A 10 5.05 11.84 -10.28
N LEU A 11 6.27 11.43 -9.98
CA LEU A 11 6.80 11.27 -8.63
C LEU A 11 7.66 12.45 -8.26
N TYR A 12 7.39 13.05 -7.11
CA TYR A 12 8.00 14.29 -6.64
C TYR A 12 8.94 14.02 -5.46
N GLY A 13 10.21 14.38 -5.60
CA GLY A 13 11.17 14.37 -4.50
C GLY A 13 12.17 13.20 -4.53
N LYS A 14 13.22 13.34 -3.70
CA LYS A 14 14.38 12.43 -3.70
C LYS A 14 14.04 11.00 -3.29
N ASN A 15 13.27 10.83 -2.20
CA ASN A 15 12.96 9.49 -1.69
C ASN A 15 12.15 8.66 -2.69
N PRO A 16 11.01 9.15 -3.24
CA PRO A 16 10.30 8.42 -4.28
C PRO A 16 11.17 8.13 -5.52
N ALA A 17 12.05 9.08 -5.88
CA ALA A 17 12.98 8.87 -6.99
C ALA A 17 13.96 7.73 -6.73
N LEU A 18 14.58 7.68 -5.54
CA LEU A 18 15.51 6.61 -5.15
C LEU A 18 14.84 5.25 -5.10
N GLU A 19 13.61 5.18 -4.54
CA GLU A 19 12.86 3.92 -4.47
C GLU A 19 12.52 3.37 -5.86
N VAL A 20 12.06 4.23 -6.76
CA VAL A 20 11.78 3.81 -8.14
C VAL A 20 13.05 3.36 -8.86
N LEU A 21 14.18 4.04 -8.65
CA LEU A 21 15.47 3.64 -9.22
C LEU A 21 15.98 2.28 -8.71
N ASN A 22 15.52 1.85 -7.53
CA ASN A 22 15.82 0.54 -6.95
C ASN A 22 14.74 -0.52 -7.25
N SER A 23 13.62 -0.13 -7.85
CA SER A 23 12.53 -1.02 -8.23
C SER A 23 12.63 -1.47 -9.69
N ASN A 24 11.77 -2.42 -10.10
CA ASN A 24 11.65 -2.85 -11.49
C ASN A 24 10.67 -1.99 -12.31
N ARG A 25 10.23 -0.84 -11.77
CA ARG A 25 9.25 0.00 -12.42
C ARG A 25 9.85 0.75 -13.58
N ARG A 26 9.16 0.75 -14.72
CA ARG A 26 9.62 1.47 -15.91
C ARG A 26 9.56 2.98 -15.71
N ILE A 27 10.71 3.62 -15.82
CA ILE A 27 10.83 5.08 -15.83
C ILE A 27 10.68 5.55 -17.27
N ILE A 28 9.75 6.49 -17.51
CA ILE A 28 9.48 7.06 -18.83
C ILE A 28 10.46 8.20 -19.10
N GLN A 29 10.58 9.13 -18.15
CA GLN A 29 11.54 10.24 -18.23
C GLN A 29 11.78 10.84 -16.84
N ALA A 30 12.84 11.62 -16.72
CA ALA A 30 13.18 12.35 -15.51
C ALA A 30 13.39 13.84 -15.80
N PHE A 31 12.94 14.68 -14.88
CA PHE A 31 13.17 16.12 -14.88
C PHE A 31 14.02 16.47 -13.67
N ILE A 32 15.13 17.14 -13.91
CA ILE A 32 16.12 17.44 -12.86
C ILE A 32 16.46 18.95 -12.92
N GLN A 33 16.49 19.56 -11.75
CA GLN A 33 16.97 20.93 -11.60
C GLN A 33 18.49 20.98 -11.78
N GLU A 34 19.03 22.04 -12.41
CA GLU A 34 20.46 22.31 -12.49
C GLU A 34 21.11 22.21 -11.11
N ASN A 35 22.33 21.63 -11.05
CA ASN A 35 23.08 21.39 -9.81
C ASN A 35 22.40 20.46 -8.79
N PHE A 36 21.53 19.59 -9.26
CA PHE A 36 20.88 18.58 -8.43
C PHE A 36 21.84 17.44 -8.03
N ASN A 37 21.39 16.61 -7.09
CA ASN A 37 22.09 15.45 -6.55
C ASN A 37 22.68 14.55 -7.64
N ARG A 38 24.01 14.44 -7.64
CA ARG A 38 24.80 13.70 -8.63
C ARG A 38 24.48 12.20 -8.64
N GLU A 39 24.23 11.61 -7.49
CA GLU A 39 23.94 10.17 -7.36
C GLU A 39 22.69 9.75 -8.15
N ILE A 40 21.58 10.48 -8.00
CA ILE A 40 20.33 10.19 -8.72
C ILE A 40 20.53 10.40 -10.22
N TYR A 41 21.26 11.44 -10.61
CA TYR A 41 21.56 11.70 -12.01
C TYR A 41 22.37 10.58 -12.67
N GLU A 42 23.43 10.10 -12.00
CA GLU A 42 24.27 9.00 -12.49
C GLU A 42 23.51 7.69 -12.62
N LYS A 43 22.63 7.36 -11.64
CA LYS A 43 21.76 6.18 -11.72
C LYS A 43 20.78 6.26 -12.90
N LEU A 44 20.13 7.40 -13.12
CA LEU A 44 19.23 7.60 -14.26
C LEU A 44 19.97 7.48 -15.61
N GLN A 45 21.18 8.02 -15.71
CA GLN A 45 22.00 7.86 -16.91
C GLN A 45 22.39 6.40 -17.17
N GLY A 46 22.75 5.66 -16.12
CA GLY A 46 23.07 4.23 -16.21
C GLY A 46 21.88 3.37 -16.68
N MET A 47 20.66 3.84 -16.47
CA MET A 47 19.43 3.17 -16.94
C MET A 47 18.95 3.65 -18.32
N ASN A 48 19.69 4.51 -19.01
CA ASN A 48 19.31 5.11 -20.30
C ASN A 48 17.95 5.84 -20.26
N VAL A 49 17.59 6.43 -19.12
CA VAL A 49 16.37 7.20 -18.97
C VAL A 49 16.52 8.57 -19.64
N PRO A 50 15.54 9.04 -20.44
CA PRO A 50 15.54 10.40 -20.94
C PRO A 50 15.54 11.41 -19.79
N ILE A 51 16.55 12.30 -19.73
CA ILE A 51 16.69 13.29 -18.66
C ILE A 51 16.56 14.69 -19.25
N THR A 52 15.66 15.49 -18.70
CA THR A 52 15.52 16.90 -19.01
C THR A 52 16.06 17.74 -17.84
N ILE A 53 17.15 18.46 -18.07
CA ILE A 53 17.73 19.38 -17.08
C ILE A 53 17.08 20.75 -17.26
N MET A 54 16.67 21.36 -16.16
CA MET A 54 16.00 22.68 -16.15
C MET A 54 16.65 23.59 -15.11
N ASN A 55 16.74 24.89 -15.44
CA ASN A 55 17.06 25.89 -14.42
C ASN A 55 15.90 25.97 -13.39
N LYS A 56 16.22 26.50 -12.19
CA LYS A 56 15.28 26.56 -11.07
C LYS A 56 13.95 27.20 -11.45
N LYS A 57 13.99 28.32 -12.16
CA LYS A 57 12.76 29.07 -12.53
C LYS A 57 11.81 28.22 -13.38
N ARG A 58 12.32 27.62 -14.47
CA ARG A 58 11.51 26.76 -15.36
C ARG A 58 11.02 25.50 -14.66
N PHE A 59 11.84 24.96 -13.75
CA PHE A 59 11.48 23.76 -12.99
C PHE A 59 10.31 24.05 -12.05
N ASP A 60 10.37 25.15 -11.27
CA ASP A 60 9.33 25.56 -10.33
C ASP A 60 8.03 26.02 -11.03
N GLU A 61 8.14 26.58 -12.23
CA GLU A 61 6.96 26.93 -13.08
C GLU A 61 6.26 25.67 -13.61
N LYS A 62 7.00 24.60 -13.93
CA LYS A 62 6.44 23.36 -14.49
C LYS A 62 5.90 22.43 -13.42
N PHE A 63 6.54 22.35 -12.25
CA PHE A 63 6.22 21.42 -11.20
C PHE A 63 5.93 22.15 -9.89
N THR A 64 4.68 22.04 -9.43
CA THR A 64 4.24 22.64 -8.17
C THR A 64 4.37 21.63 -7.03
N GLY A 65 4.80 22.08 -5.84
CA GLY A 65 4.92 21.27 -4.64
C GLY A 65 6.35 20.96 -4.23
N LEU A 66 6.53 20.04 -3.27
CA LEU A 66 7.84 19.70 -2.70
C LEU A 66 8.59 18.71 -3.61
N THR A 67 9.22 19.22 -4.65
CA THR A 67 9.95 18.43 -5.65
C THR A 67 11.37 18.07 -5.22
N GLN A 68 11.96 18.84 -4.33
CA GLN A 68 13.39 18.70 -3.95
C GLN A 68 14.34 18.67 -5.16
N GLY A 69 13.95 19.29 -6.28
CA GLY A 69 14.75 19.39 -7.51
C GLY A 69 14.73 18.17 -8.43
N VAL A 70 13.85 17.20 -8.19
CA VAL A 70 13.66 16.02 -9.05
C VAL A 70 12.19 15.65 -9.18
N VAL A 71 11.78 15.33 -10.40
CA VAL A 71 10.49 14.72 -10.75
C VAL A 71 10.75 13.61 -11.74
N ILE A 72 10.22 12.41 -11.46
CA ILE A 72 10.35 11.25 -12.34
C ILE A 72 8.96 10.87 -12.84
N GLU A 73 8.82 10.71 -14.14
CA GLU A 73 7.64 10.16 -14.77
C GLU A 73 7.80 8.66 -14.94
N VAL A 74 6.86 7.91 -14.39
CA VAL A 74 6.86 6.44 -14.42
C VAL A 74 5.56 5.91 -15.01
N GLU A 75 5.57 4.70 -15.51
CA GLU A 75 4.32 4.02 -15.88
C GLU A 75 3.38 3.97 -14.69
N ASP A 76 2.06 3.99 -14.95
CA ASP A 76 1.06 3.87 -13.91
C ASP A 76 1.25 2.60 -13.09
N TYR A 77 0.76 2.61 -11.86
CA TYR A 77 0.92 1.48 -10.95
C TYR A 77 0.10 0.29 -11.45
N LYS A 78 0.76 -0.87 -11.59
CA LYS A 78 0.08 -2.11 -11.98
C LYS A 78 -0.78 -2.60 -10.81
N MET A 79 -2.10 -2.59 -10.98
CA MET A 79 -3.02 -3.25 -10.09
C MET A 79 -3.16 -4.73 -10.46
N TYR A 80 -3.19 -5.60 -9.47
CA TYR A 80 -3.37 -7.03 -9.65
C TYR A 80 -4.83 -7.42 -9.43
N SER A 81 -5.29 -8.47 -10.08
CA SER A 81 -6.53 -9.14 -9.72
C SER A 81 -6.30 -10.04 -8.51
N LEU A 82 -7.38 -10.29 -7.74
CA LEU A 82 -7.29 -11.19 -6.58
C LEU A 82 -6.85 -12.60 -6.98
N LYS A 83 -7.27 -13.07 -8.15
CA LYS A 83 -6.88 -14.38 -8.68
C LYS A 83 -5.38 -14.47 -8.91
N GLU A 84 -4.77 -13.46 -9.57
CA GLU A 84 -3.32 -13.44 -9.78
C GLU A 84 -2.55 -13.56 -8.45
N ILE A 85 -3.02 -12.92 -7.39
CA ILE A 85 -2.35 -12.98 -6.08
C ILE A 85 -2.55 -14.33 -5.41
N ILE A 86 -3.76 -14.91 -5.44
CA ILE A 86 -4.02 -16.24 -4.89
C ILE A 86 -3.15 -17.29 -5.61
N ASP A 87 -3.06 -17.21 -6.94
CA ASP A 87 -2.26 -18.16 -7.74
C ASP A 87 -0.74 -17.97 -7.52
N LYS A 88 -0.29 -16.76 -7.20
CA LYS A 88 1.13 -16.40 -6.97
C LYS A 88 1.64 -16.83 -5.61
N LEU A 89 0.82 -16.77 -4.56
CA LEU A 89 1.24 -16.96 -3.17
C LEU A 89 1.23 -18.45 -2.79
N ASP A 90 2.33 -18.93 -2.20
CA ASP A 90 2.35 -20.23 -1.55
C ASP A 90 1.56 -20.16 -0.24
N ILE A 91 0.41 -20.82 -0.23
CA ILE A 91 -0.50 -20.88 0.93
C ILE A 91 0.16 -21.54 2.14
N ASN A 92 1.08 -22.52 1.93
CA ASN A 92 1.78 -23.24 3.01
C ASN A 92 2.81 -22.36 3.73
N SER A 93 3.19 -21.24 3.14
CA SER A 93 4.05 -20.25 3.80
C SER A 93 3.30 -19.38 4.83
N ASN A 94 2.00 -19.63 5.03
CA ASN A 94 1.13 -18.85 5.90
C ASN A 94 1.16 -17.36 5.58
N PRO A 95 0.89 -16.94 4.34
CA PRO A 95 0.99 -15.55 3.94
C PRO A 95 -0.01 -14.66 4.69
N LEU A 96 0.40 -13.41 4.96
CA LEU A 96 -0.46 -12.35 5.47
C LEU A 96 -0.84 -11.40 4.33
N ILE A 97 -2.14 -11.20 4.14
CA ILE A 97 -2.73 -10.19 3.25
C ILE A 97 -3.47 -9.18 4.12
N VAL A 98 -3.49 -7.92 3.71
CA VAL A 98 -4.29 -6.87 4.36
C VAL A 98 -5.40 -6.45 3.41
N MET A 99 -6.63 -6.30 3.93
CA MET A 99 -7.79 -5.79 3.19
C MET A 99 -8.27 -4.49 3.84
N LEU A 100 -8.52 -3.46 3.03
CA LEU A 100 -8.92 -2.14 3.51
C LEU A 100 -10.36 -1.84 3.14
N ASP A 101 -11.24 -1.57 4.12
CA ASP A 101 -12.62 -1.16 3.87
C ASP A 101 -12.82 0.33 4.13
N GLY A 102 -12.82 1.12 3.06
CA GLY A 102 -13.19 2.54 3.11
C GLY A 102 -12.08 3.47 3.60
N ILE A 103 -10.81 3.10 3.47
CA ILE A 103 -9.67 4.01 3.67
C ILE A 103 -9.61 4.96 2.47
N GLN A 104 -9.86 6.26 2.69
CA GLN A 104 -9.95 7.29 1.66
C GLN A 104 -8.82 8.32 1.73
N ASP A 105 -8.19 8.48 2.89
CA ASP A 105 -7.07 9.38 3.06
C ASP A 105 -5.79 8.77 2.48
N PRO A 106 -5.12 9.43 1.49
CA PRO A 106 -3.89 8.94 0.89
C PRO A 106 -2.72 8.86 1.87
N HIS A 107 -2.69 9.66 2.93
CA HIS A 107 -1.66 9.58 3.96
C HIS A 107 -1.82 8.32 4.81
N ASN A 108 -3.04 7.98 5.22
CA ASN A 108 -3.33 6.74 5.92
C ASN A 108 -3.03 5.52 5.07
N PHE A 109 -3.44 5.54 3.80
CA PHE A 109 -3.15 4.44 2.89
C PHE A 109 -1.66 4.24 2.69
N GLY A 110 -0.90 5.33 2.43
CA GLY A 110 0.55 5.27 2.30
C GLY A 110 1.26 4.75 3.57
N ALA A 111 0.81 5.18 4.77
CA ALA A 111 1.35 4.71 6.04
C ALA A 111 1.05 3.22 6.28
N ILE A 112 -0.16 2.75 5.90
CA ILE A 112 -0.52 1.32 5.96
C ILE A 112 0.38 0.51 5.01
N ILE A 113 0.56 0.95 3.76
CA ILE A 113 1.45 0.31 2.77
C ILE A 113 2.85 0.16 3.35
N ARG A 114 3.41 1.23 3.94
CA ARG A 114 4.75 1.21 4.53
C ARG A 114 4.86 0.21 5.68
N SER A 115 3.88 0.19 6.57
CA SER A 115 3.85 -0.76 7.69
C SER A 115 3.63 -2.19 7.21
N ALA A 116 2.81 -2.39 6.20
CA ALA A 116 2.50 -3.70 5.61
C ALA A 116 3.73 -4.30 4.92
N GLU A 117 4.43 -3.53 4.08
CA GLU A 117 5.67 -3.95 3.44
C GLU A 117 6.73 -4.33 4.48
N ALA A 118 7.04 -3.43 5.42
CA ALA A 118 8.00 -3.67 6.49
C ALA A 118 7.61 -4.86 7.40
N GLY A 119 6.31 -5.13 7.55
CA GLY A 119 5.74 -6.28 8.28
C GLY A 119 5.67 -7.58 7.49
N GLY A 120 6.15 -7.59 6.23
CA GLY A 120 6.17 -8.79 5.38
C GLY A 120 4.81 -9.21 4.82
N VAL A 121 3.82 -8.31 4.82
CA VAL A 121 2.53 -8.49 4.16
C VAL A 121 2.76 -8.70 2.66
N LYS A 122 2.04 -9.65 2.06
CA LYS A 122 2.27 -10.04 0.66
C LYS A 122 1.45 -9.22 -0.33
N ALA A 123 0.27 -8.78 0.06
CA ALA A 123 -0.58 -7.96 -0.78
C ALA A 123 -1.54 -7.10 0.06
N ILE A 124 -2.00 -5.99 -0.53
CA ILE A 124 -3.06 -5.15 0.04
C ILE A 124 -4.24 -5.15 -0.91
N ILE A 125 -5.43 -5.49 -0.41
CA ILE A 125 -6.69 -5.49 -1.17
C ILE A 125 -7.44 -4.21 -0.87
N ILE A 126 -7.83 -3.49 -1.92
CA ILE A 126 -8.66 -2.29 -1.84
C ILE A 126 -9.90 -2.43 -2.72
N PRO A 127 -11.03 -1.81 -2.36
CA PRO A 127 -12.16 -1.73 -3.26
C PRO A 127 -11.90 -0.71 -4.37
N LYS A 128 -12.42 -0.98 -5.58
CA LYS A 128 -12.35 -0.06 -6.73
C LYS A 128 -13.03 1.27 -6.43
N ASP A 129 -14.20 1.21 -5.79
CA ASP A 129 -14.98 2.39 -5.44
C ASP A 129 -14.82 2.75 -3.96
N ARG A 130 -14.88 4.05 -3.66
CA ARG A 130 -14.80 4.60 -2.29
C ARG A 130 -13.50 4.26 -1.55
N SER A 131 -12.43 4.14 -2.31
CA SER A 131 -11.07 3.94 -1.83
C SER A 131 -10.15 4.96 -2.47
N VAL A 132 -8.99 5.19 -1.88
CA VAL A 132 -7.92 5.96 -2.51
C VAL A 132 -7.13 5.04 -3.43
N SER A 133 -6.87 5.49 -4.66
CA SER A 133 -5.97 4.81 -5.59
C SER A 133 -4.50 5.13 -5.29
N VAL A 134 -3.59 4.32 -5.82
CA VAL A 134 -2.15 4.61 -5.75
C VAL A 134 -1.85 5.83 -6.62
N ASN A 135 -1.54 6.94 -5.98
CA ASN A 135 -1.19 8.22 -6.61
C ASN A 135 0.13 8.76 -6.03
N ALA A 136 0.62 9.88 -6.55
CA ALA A 136 1.87 10.49 -6.10
C ALA A 136 1.91 10.77 -4.58
N THR A 137 0.77 11.11 -3.95
CA THR A 137 0.68 11.34 -2.51
C THR A 137 0.86 10.03 -1.74
N VAL A 138 0.23 8.94 -2.17
CA VAL A 138 0.37 7.59 -1.58
C VAL A 138 1.81 7.11 -1.70
N ILE A 139 2.44 7.25 -2.88
CA ILE A 139 3.83 6.85 -3.11
C ILE A 139 4.77 7.61 -2.17
N LYS A 140 4.56 8.92 -2.03
CA LYS A 140 5.34 9.75 -1.09
C LYS A 140 5.09 9.36 0.37
N ALA A 141 3.84 9.16 0.77
CA ALA A 141 3.46 8.81 2.14
C ALA A 141 3.96 7.42 2.54
N SER A 142 3.99 6.48 1.59
CA SER A 142 4.59 5.15 1.79
C SER A 142 6.12 5.15 1.77
N SER A 143 6.77 6.29 1.51
CA SER A 143 8.22 6.39 1.28
C SER A 143 8.72 5.43 0.19
N GLY A 144 7.88 5.14 -0.81
CA GLY A 144 8.18 4.23 -1.91
C GLY A 144 7.90 2.75 -1.62
N ALA A 145 7.47 2.36 -0.41
CA ALA A 145 7.17 0.96 -0.06
C ALA A 145 6.14 0.30 -1.00
N VAL A 146 5.30 1.10 -1.66
CA VAL A 146 4.33 0.62 -2.67
C VAL A 146 5.00 -0.10 -3.85
N GLU A 147 6.27 0.12 -4.11
CA GLU A 147 7.01 -0.55 -5.19
C GLU A 147 7.34 -2.02 -4.86
N TYR A 148 7.22 -2.42 -3.59
CA TYR A 148 7.62 -3.74 -3.08
C TYR A 148 6.47 -4.60 -2.59
N ILE A 149 5.23 -4.10 -2.66
CA ILE A 149 4.02 -4.81 -2.21
C ILE A 149 2.96 -4.80 -3.30
N ASP A 150 2.31 -5.93 -3.54
CA ASP A 150 1.26 -6.04 -4.55
C ASP A 150 -0.03 -5.36 -4.07
N ILE A 151 -0.60 -4.46 -4.88
CA ILE A 151 -1.91 -3.87 -4.62
C ILE A 151 -2.95 -4.54 -5.50
N VAL A 152 -4.02 -5.00 -4.88
CA VAL A 152 -5.13 -5.72 -5.52
C VAL A 152 -6.37 -4.85 -5.49
N GLU A 153 -6.96 -4.61 -6.66
CA GLU A 153 -8.22 -3.90 -6.75
C GLU A 153 -9.37 -4.88 -6.97
N VAL A 154 -10.43 -4.78 -6.16
CA VAL A 154 -11.61 -5.63 -6.26
C VAL A 154 -12.91 -4.80 -6.31
N VAL A 155 -13.90 -5.28 -7.04
CA VAL A 155 -15.20 -4.62 -7.12
C VAL A 155 -15.99 -4.76 -5.82
N ASN A 156 -15.87 -5.92 -5.14
CA ASN A 156 -16.64 -6.23 -3.94
C ASN A 156 -15.80 -7.00 -2.92
N LEU A 157 -15.60 -6.40 -1.74
CA LEU A 157 -14.82 -6.99 -0.65
C LEU A 157 -15.42 -8.29 -0.10
N ASN A 158 -16.76 -8.42 -0.05
CA ASN A 158 -17.38 -9.67 0.42
C ASN A 158 -17.12 -10.83 -0.55
N GLN A 159 -17.22 -10.59 -1.86
CA GLN A 159 -16.86 -11.61 -2.86
C GLN A 159 -15.35 -11.95 -2.78
N ALA A 160 -14.51 -10.98 -2.48
CA ALA A 160 -13.07 -11.22 -2.27
C ALA A 160 -12.84 -12.08 -1.02
N VAL A 161 -13.55 -11.83 0.08
CA VAL A 161 -13.54 -12.67 1.29
C VAL A 161 -13.93 -14.11 0.95
N ASP A 162 -15.01 -14.32 0.20
CA ASP A 162 -15.45 -15.67 -0.20
C ASP A 162 -14.39 -16.42 -1.03
N GLN A 163 -13.69 -15.71 -1.92
CA GLN A 163 -12.60 -16.28 -2.72
C GLN A 163 -11.39 -16.62 -1.84
N LEU A 164 -11.01 -15.74 -0.91
CA LEU A 164 -9.92 -15.97 0.02
C LEU A 164 -10.20 -17.15 0.95
N LYS A 165 -11.42 -17.27 1.48
CA LYS A 165 -11.82 -18.43 2.30
C LYS A 165 -11.72 -19.73 1.53
N LYS A 166 -12.18 -19.77 0.27
CA LYS A 166 -12.03 -20.94 -0.62
C LYS A 166 -10.56 -21.28 -0.88
N ALA A 167 -9.67 -20.29 -0.89
CA ALA A 167 -8.23 -20.46 -1.02
C ALA A 167 -7.53 -20.80 0.30
N GLY A 168 -8.26 -20.94 1.42
CA GLY A 168 -7.70 -21.36 2.72
C GLY A 168 -7.26 -20.22 3.64
N TYR A 169 -7.58 -18.98 3.32
CA TYR A 169 -7.29 -17.84 4.21
C TYR A 169 -8.33 -17.72 5.33
N TRP A 170 -7.85 -17.42 6.52
CA TRP A 170 -8.69 -17.02 7.63
C TRP A 170 -8.82 -15.51 7.68
N ILE A 171 -10.05 -15.02 7.83
CA ILE A 171 -10.39 -13.59 7.74
C ILE A 171 -10.52 -13.03 9.14
N VAL A 172 -9.63 -12.11 9.49
CA VAL A 172 -9.59 -11.44 10.80
C VAL A 172 -9.96 -9.98 10.61
N GLY A 173 -11.05 -9.55 11.22
CA GLY A 173 -11.52 -8.17 11.13
C GLY A 173 -11.22 -7.36 12.38
N THR A 174 -10.92 -6.06 12.22
CA THR A 174 -10.74 -5.13 13.34
C THR A 174 -12.07 -4.46 13.71
N ALA A 175 -12.52 -4.58 14.95
CA ALA A 175 -13.76 -3.97 15.41
C ALA A 175 -13.65 -3.54 16.89
N LEU A 176 -14.12 -2.34 17.22
CA LEU A 176 -14.03 -1.79 18.59
C LEU A 176 -14.85 -2.59 19.61
N ASP A 177 -15.96 -3.18 19.15
CA ASP A 177 -16.87 -4.02 19.92
C ASP A 177 -16.52 -5.51 19.88
N ALA A 178 -15.36 -5.89 19.36
CA ALA A 178 -14.87 -7.26 19.41
C ALA A 178 -14.67 -7.73 20.86
N ILE A 179 -14.86 -9.03 21.06
CA ILE A 179 -14.57 -9.67 22.36
C ILE A 179 -13.07 -9.95 22.46
N SER A 180 -12.50 -10.59 21.45
CA SER A 180 -11.09 -10.98 21.41
C SER A 180 -10.14 -9.81 21.22
N CYS A 181 -8.97 -9.92 21.82
CA CYS A 181 -7.85 -9.00 21.59
C CYS A 181 -7.03 -9.42 20.38
N TYR A 182 -6.28 -8.49 19.81
CA TYR A 182 -5.47 -8.72 18.60
C TYR A 182 -4.36 -9.77 18.79
N ASP A 183 -3.90 -9.98 19.99
CA ASP A 183 -2.91 -10.99 20.37
C ASP A 183 -3.48 -12.43 20.45
N GLU A 184 -4.80 -12.57 20.32
CA GLU A 184 -5.48 -13.88 20.22
C GLU A 184 -5.57 -14.41 18.76
N ILE A 185 -5.08 -13.67 17.77
CA ILE A 185 -5.08 -14.11 16.36
C ILE A 185 -4.19 -15.36 16.22
N PHE A 186 -4.69 -16.42 15.62
CA PHE A 186 -3.88 -17.59 15.27
C PHE A 186 -2.98 -17.27 14.09
N VAL A 187 -1.66 -17.37 14.25
CA VAL A 187 -0.67 -16.94 13.25
C VAL A 187 -0.06 -18.11 12.45
N ASP A 188 -0.46 -19.33 12.75
CA ASP A 188 -0.02 -20.60 12.16
C ASP A 188 -0.69 -20.96 10.84
N ARG A 189 -1.38 -19.99 10.23
CA ARG A 189 -2.20 -20.17 9.03
C ARG A 189 -2.17 -18.94 8.13
N PRO A 190 -2.62 -19.07 6.86
CA PRO A 190 -2.82 -17.94 5.96
C PRO A 190 -3.87 -16.97 6.51
N LEU A 191 -3.55 -15.68 6.52
CA LEU A 191 -4.38 -14.65 7.13
C LEU A 191 -4.73 -13.54 6.15
N CYS A 192 -5.98 -13.07 6.22
CA CYS A 192 -6.40 -11.79 5.66
C CYS A 192 -6.86 -10.89 6.81
N LEU A 193 -6.08 -9.86 7.14
CA LEU A 193 -6.41 -8.85 8.13
C LEU A 193 -7.24 -7.73 7.49
N VAL A 194 -8.47 -7.55 7.95
CA VAL A 194 -9.39 -6.52 7.45
C VAL A 194 -9.34 -5.31 8.38
N ILE A 195 -8.97 -4.15 7.83
CA ILE A 195 -8.92 -2.86 8.51
C ILE A 195 -10.07 -1.99 8.01
N GLY A 196 -10.92 -1.54 8.90
CA GLY A 196 -12.02 -0.62 8.61
C GLY A 196 -11.58 0.84 8.59
N SER A 197 -12.45 1.71 8.07
CA SER A 197 -12.24 3.15 8.05
C SER A 197 -12.32 3.78 9.45
N GLU A 198 -11.67 4.95 9.60
CA GLU A 198 -11.77 5.74 10.81
C GLU A 198 -13.22 6.16 11.10
N GLY A 199 -13.64 6.04 12.33
CA GLY A 199 -14.97 6.42 12.82
C GLY A 199 -16.11 5.48 12.44
N LYS A 200 -16.14 4.90 11.22
CA LYS A 200 -17.22 3.98 10.80
C LYS A 200 -16.85 2.50 10.94
N GLY A 201 -15.56 2.21 11.06
CA GLY A 201 -15.07 0.83 11.07
C GLY A 201 -15.32 0.09 9.75
N MET A 202 -15.51 -1.21 9.84
CA MET A 202 -15.89 -2.06 8.72
C MET A 202 -17.41 -2.01 8.47
N LYS A 203 -17.80 -2.19 7.20
CA LYS A 203 -19.22 -2.39 6.85
C LYS A 203 -19.78 -3.66 7.53
N ARG A 204 -21.06 -3.59 7.94
CA ARG A 204 -21.73 -4.66 8.69
C ARG A 204 -21.55 -6.04 8.04
N LEU A 205 -21.89 -6.17 6.76
CA LEU A 205 -21.78 -7.46 6.06
C LEU A 205 -20.35 -8.00 6.00
N LEU A 206 -19.35 -7.13 5.81
CA LEU A 206 -17.94 -7.54 5.83
C LEU A 206 -17.51 -8.00 7.21
N LYS A 207 -17.98 -7.34 8.26
CA LYS A 207 -17.74 -7.71 9.65
C LYS A 207 -18.37 -9.08 9.99
N GLU A 208 -19.60 -9.34 9.53
CA GLU A 208 -20.30 -10.62 9.70
C GLU A 208 -19.60 -11.79 8.96
N ASN A 209 -18.87 -11.48 7.87
CA ASN A 209 -18.12 -12.46 7.09
C ASN A 209 -16.70 -12.73 7.62
N CYS A 210 -16.25 -12.05 8.66
CA CYS A 210 -14.97 -12.37 9.30
C CYS A 210 -15.08 -13.64 10.15
N ASP A 211 -14.00 -14.43 10.18
CA ASP A 211 -13.92 -15.64 11.02
C ASP A 211 -13.61 -15.29 12.47
N LEU A 212 -12.88 -14.18 12.68
CA LEU A 212 -12.54 -13.63 13.98
C LEU A 212 -12.62 -12.10 13.94
N LEU A 213 -13.17 -11.52 14.97
CA LEU A 213 -13.11 -10.07 15.20
C LEU A 213 -12.19 -9.79 16.39
N VAL A 214 -11.28 -8.83 16.21
CA VAL A 214 -10.31 -8.44 17.23
C VAL A 214 -10.31 -6.93 17.45
N LYS A 215 -9.92 -6.54 18.66
CA LYS A 215 -9.70 -5.14 19.05
C LYS A 215 -8.30 -4.94 19.62
N ILE A 216 -7.85 -3.70 19.58
CA ILE A 216 -6.73 -3.22 20.37
C ILE A 216 -7.32 -2.69 21.67
N PRO A 217 -6.92 -3.20 22.85
CA PRO A 217 -7.41 -2.67 24.14
C PRO A 217 -7.05 -1.20 24.30
N MET A 218 -8.01 -0.40 24.75
CA MET A 218 -7.86 1.03 24.94
C MET A 218 -8.14 1.37 26.41
N GLU A 219 -7.20 2.01 27.10
CA GLU A 219 -7.37 2.43 28.50
C GLU A 219 -7.67 3.93 28.64
N GLY A 220 -7.53 4.67 27.54
CA GLY A 220 -7.74 6.11 27.51
C GLY A 220 -9.21 6.49 27.31
N LYS A 221 -9.48 7.81 27.27
CA LYS A 221 -10.81 8.36 26.99
C LYS A 221 -11.17 8.34 25.49
N ILE A 222 -10.18 8.17 24.61
CA ILE A 222 -10.37 8.07 23.16
C ILE A 222 -10.58 6.61 22.81
N ASN A 223 -11.64 6.31 22.07
CA ASN A 223 -12.08 4.95 21.79
C ASN A 223 -11.50 4.33 20.51
N SER A 224 -10.69 5.06 19.77
CA SER A 224 -10.11 4.56 18.50
C SER A 224 -8.71 5.13 18.26
N LEU A 225 -7.90 4.36 17.55
CA LEU A 225 -6.64 4.79 16.97
C LEU A 225 -6.85 5.22 15.52
N ASN A 226 -5.93 6.03 15.01
CA ASN A 226 -5.81 6.21 13.57
C ASN A 226 -5.66 4.84 12.88
N ALA A 227 -6.31 4.65 11.72
CA ALA A 227 -6.37 3.36 11.04
C ALA A 227 -4.96 2.81 10.69
N SER A 228 -4.02 3.67 10.29
CA SER A 228 -2.66 3.24 9.97
C SER A 228 -1.87 2.82 11.20
N VAL A 229 -2.11 3.47 12.34
CA VAL A 229 -1.48 3.10 13.63
C VAL A 229 -2.01 1.74 14.09
N GLY A 230 -3.34 1.55 14.09
CA GLY A 230 -3.96 0.27 14.45
C GLY A 230 -3.51 -0.88 13.54
N ALA A 231 -3.46 -0.64 12.24
CA ALA A 231 -2.94 -1.62 11.28
C ALA A 231 -1.48 -2.00 11.58
N GLY A 232 -0.62 -1.01 11.83
CA GLY A 232 0.79 -1.25 12.18
C GLY A 232 0.95 -2.11 13.43
N ILE A 233 0.23 -1.79 14.52
CA ILE A 233 0.28 -2.57 15.77
C ILE A 233 -0.03 -4.05 15.51
N ILE A 234 -1.13 -4.35 14.81
CA ILE A 234 -1.57 -5.73 14.58
C ILE A 234 -0.63 -6.46 13.61
N ILE A 235 -0.20 -5.81 12.52
CA ILE A 235 0.73 -6.39 11.54
C ILE A 235 2.05 -6.80 12.23
N PHE A 236 2.64 -5.92 13.04
CA PHE A 236 3.90 -6.21 13.70
C PHE A 236 3.77 -7.22 14.85
N ASP A 237 2.63 -7.30 15.52
CA ASP A 237 2.36 -8.37 16.48
C ASP A 237 2.26 -9.74 15.77
N ILE A 238 1.51 -9.82 14.65
CA ILE A 238 1.46 -11.04 13.84
C ILE A 238 2.86 -11.45 13.37
N LEU A 239 3.65 -10.49 12.84
CA LEU A 239 5.03 -10.74 12.41
C LEU A 239 5.91 -11.28 13.54
N ARG A 240 5.85 -10.66 14.72
CA ARG A 240 6.60 -11.07 15.91
C ARG A 240 6.27 -12.52 16.30
N ARG A 241 4.98 -12.86 16.34
CA ARG A 241 4.51 -14.21 16.74
C ARG A 241 4.76 -15.28 15.67
N LYS A 242 4.88 -14.89 14.38
CA LYS A 242 5.31 -15.84 13.33
C LYS A 242 6.79 -16.17 13.36
N LYS A 243 7.62 -15.33 13.99
CA LYS A 243 9.08 -15.50 14.05
C LYS A 243 9.56 -16.14 15.37
N GLY A 244 8.74 -16.13 16.39
CA GLY A 244 9.05 -16.70 17.71
C GLY A 244 8.45 -18.02 17.91
#